data_0db5cadca067da8f0b669e547346ffe6
#
_entry.id   0db5cadca067da8f0b669e547346ffe6
#
_cell.length_a   1.000
_cell.length_b   1.000
_cell.length_c   1.000
_cell.angle_alpha   90.00
_cell.angle_beta   90.00
_cell.angle_gamma   90.00
#
_symmetry.space_group_name_H-M   'P 1'
#
loop_
_entity.id
_entity.type
_entity.pdbx_description
1 polymer ?
#
loop_
_entity_poly.entity_id
_entity_poly.type
_entity_poly.pdbx_seq_one_letter_code
_entity_poly.pdbx_strand_id
1 'polypeptide(L)'
;SHEAVCVLNMTDQEARLNITVYFEDEAPLTGLTACCPPQRTNHVRLDQIHTPDGKCIPRNKPYAVHVQSSCPVIIQYSRMDVSQPSMALMTSIPYGV
;
A
#
# COMPACT_ATOMS: atom_id res chain seq x y z
N SER A 1 14.29 6.26 6.86
CA SER A 1 13.91 5.07 6.10
C SER A 1 12.54 5.27 5.48
N HIS A 2 12.40 4.85 4.25
CA HIS A 2 11.15 4.98 3.49
C HIS A 2 10.69 3.63 3.01
N GLU A 3 9.39 3.43 3.06
CA GLU A 3 8.77 2.27 2.46
C GLU A 3 7.67 2.74 1.54
N ALA A 4 7.58 2.13 0.38
CA ALA A 4 6.62 2.52 -0.63
C ALA A 4 6.00 1.31 -1.29
N VAL A 5 4.74 1.44 -1.64
CA VAL A 5 4.06 0.51 -2.53
C VAL A 5 4.10 1.12 -3.92
N CYS A 6 4.79 0.44 -4.82
CA CYS A 6 4.91 0.88 -6.20
C CYS A 6 3.82 0.21 -7.02
N VAL A 7 2.95 0.99 -7.62
CA VAL A 7 1.81 0.50 -8.37
C VAL A 7 2.02 0.82 -9.84
N LEU A 8 1.88 -0.18 -10.69
CA LEU A 8 1.89 0.01 -12.14
C LEU A 8 0.50 -0.33 -12.67
N ASN A 9 -0.15 0.65 -13.25
CA ASN A 9 -1.45 0.50 -13.86
C ASN A 9 -1.30 0.58 -15.39
N MET A 10 -1.40 -0.57 -16.04
CA MET A 10 -1.29 -0.64 -17.50
C MET A 10 -2.64 -0.58 -18.20
N THR A 11 -3.73 -0.45 -17.44
CA THR A 11 -5.06 -0.38 -18.01
C THR A 11 -5.40 1.04 -18.46
N ASP A 12 -6.53 1.19 -19.12
CA ASP A 12 -7.04 2.48 -19.54
C ASP A 12 -8.02 3.08 -18.52
N GLN A 13 -8.09 2.50 -17.32
CA GLN A 13 -8.96 2.96 -16.24
C GLN A 13 -8.13 3.37 -15.06
N GLU A 14 -8.64 4.34 -14.30
CA GLU A 14 -7.99 4.70 -13.04
C GLU A 14 -8.11 3.55 -12.04
N ALA A 15 -7.01 3.21 -11.42
CA ALA A 15 -6.99 2.21 -10.36
C ALA A 15 -7.23 2.90 -9.02
N ARG A 16 -8.25 2.45 -8.29
CA ARG A 16 -8.51 2.87 -6.91
C ARG A 16 -8.03 1.80 -5.98
N LEU A 17 -7.23 2.21 -5.02
CA LEU A 17 -6.54 1.29 -4.13
C LEU A 17 -7.06 1.45 -2.71
N ASN A 18 -7.36 0.33 -2.06
CA ASN A 18 -7.63 0.26 -0.63
C ASN A 18 -6.49 -0.51 0.01
N ILE A 19 -5.86 0.10 0.99
CA ILE A 19 -4.69 -0.46 1.66
C ILE A 19 -5.07 -0.75 3.10
N THR A 20 -4.83 -1.99 3.52
CA THR A 20 -5.02 -2.41 4.90
C THR A 20 -3.67 -2.86 5.45
N VAL A 21 -3.35 -2.38 6.64
CA VAL A 21 -2.09 -2.73 7.30
C VAL A 21 -2.42 -3.63 8.48
N TYR A 22 -1.77 -4.77 8.54
CA TYR A 22 -1.97 -5.77 9.59
C TYR A 22 -0.76 -5.79 10.52
N PHE A 23 -1.02 -5.87 11.81
CA PHE A 23 0.01 -5.91 12.84
C PHE A 23 -0.06 -7.24 13.59
N GLU A 24 1.00 -7.54 14.33
CA GLU A 24 1.05 -8.78 15.10
C GLU A 24 0.18 -8.72 16.36
N ASP A 25 0.08 -7.56 16.98
CA ASP A 25 -0.45 -7.43 18.34
C ASP A 25 -1.55 -6.38 18.47
N GLU A 26 -2.06 -5.87 17.38
CA GLU A 26 -3.15 -4.90 17.44
C GLU A 26 -4.05 -5.02 16.21
N ALA A 27 -5.18 -4.35 16.27
CA ALA A 27 -6.16 -4.38 15.20
C ALA A 27 -5.60 -3.75 13.93
N PRO A 28 -6.06 -4.21 12.75
CA PRO A 28 -5.60 -3.67 11.49
C PRO A 28 -5.92 -2.18 11.34
N LEU A 29 -5.05 -1.48 10.63
CA LEU A 29 -5.30 -0.10 10.23
C LEU A 29 -5.97 -0.14 8.85
N THR A 30 -7.20 0.35 8.79
CA THR A 30 -7.99 0.40 7.57
C THR A 30 -8.24 1.85 7.16
N GLY A 31 -8.78 2.04 5.95
CA GLY A 31 -9.12 3.37 5.47
C GLY A 31 -8.01 4.11 4.76
N LEU A 32 -6.90 3.44 4.49
CA LEU A 32 -5.85 4.02 3.67
C LEU A 32 -6.20 3.84 2.20
N THR A 33 -6.22 4.92 1.46
CA THR A 33 -6.58 4.88 0.04
C THR A 33 -5.56 5.60 -0.80
N ALA A 34 -5.46 5.18 -2.05
CA ALA A 34 -4.63 5.81 -3.04
C ALA A 34 -5.23 5.55 -4.42
N CYS A 35 -4.68 6.16 -5.44
CA CYS A 35 -5.08 5.89 -6.80
C CYS A 35 -3.87 5.90 -7.73
N CYS A 36 -4.04 5.26 -8.88
CA CYS A 36 -3.04 5.28 -9.93
C CYS A 36 -3.75 5.55 -11.26
N PRO A 37 -3.41 6.66 -11.93
CA PRO A 37 -4.06 6.98 -13.19
C PRO A 37 -3.79 5.93 -14.27
N PRO A 38 -4.60 5.93 -15.34
CA PRO A 38 -4.40 4.97 -16.43
C PRO A 38 -3.01 5.08 -17.05
N GLN A 39 -2.42 3.94 -17.33
CA GLN A 39 -1.11 3.84 -17.99
C GLN A 39 -0.04 4.68 -17.28
N ARG A 40 -0.02 4.59 -15.94
CA ARG A 40 0.92 5.33 -15.11
C ARG A 40 1.44 4.43 -14.00
N THR A 41 2.47 4.89 -13.36
CA THR A 41 2.95 4.31 -12.10
C THR A 41 2.75 5.31 -10.97
N ASN A 42 2.54 4.81 -9.77
CA ASN A 42 2.45 5.64 -8.58
C ASN A 42 3.22 4.96 -7.45
N HIS A 43 4.09 5.70 -6.81
CA HIS A 43 4.84 5.22 -5.65
C HIS A 43 4.17 5.78 -4.40
N VAL A 44 3.41 4.94 -3.72
CA VAL A 44 2.65 5.34 -2.53
C VAL A 44 3.56 5.21 -1.32
N ARG A 45 3.95 6.34 -0.75
CA ARG A 45 4.84 6.39 0.42
C ARG A 45 4.06 5.97 1.66
N LEU A 46 4.45 4.86 2.25
CA LEU A 46 3.76 4.32 3.43
C LEU A 46 4.04 5.14 4.68
N ASP A 47 5.15 5.88 4.70
CA ASP A 47 5.47 6.75 5.82
C ASP A 47 4.73 8.09 5.78
N GLN A 48 4.03 8.38 4.69
CA GLN A 48 3.29 9.63 4.51
C GLN A 48 1.79 9.43 4.39
N ILE A 49 1.34 8.22 4.10
CA ILE A 49 -0.08 7.95 3.93
C ILE A 49 -0.78 7.95 5.29
N HIS A 50 -1.99 8.46 5.32
CA HIS A 50 -2.80 8.48 6.55
C HIS A 50 -4.27 8.36 6.19
N THR A 51 -5.06 7.95 7.19
CA THR A 51 -6.51 7.84 7.05
C THR A 51 -7.15 9.21 7.09
N PRO A 52 -8.44 9.34 6.70
CA PRO A 52 -9.12 10.63 6.79
C PRO A 52 -9.15 11.23 8.20
N ASP A 53 -9.10 10.40 9.24
CA ASP A 53 -9.04 10.88 10.62
C ASP A 53 -7.61 11.04 11.15
N GLY A 54 -6.61 10.95 10.28
CA GLY A 54 -5.24 11.29 10.62
C GLY A 54 -4.38 10.17 11.17
N LYS A 55 -4.86 8.93 11.15
CA LYS A 55 -4.05 7.80 11.61
C LYS A 55 -3.04 7.40 10.54
N CYS A 56 -1.86 7.04 10.98
CA CYS A 56 -0.79 6.63 10.07
C CYS A 56 -0.15 5.33 10.56
N ILE A 57 0.69 4.75 9.70
CA ILE A 57 1.39 3.51 10.03
C ILE A 57 2.47 3.82 11.07
N PRO A 58 2.48 3.14 12.23
CA PRO A 58 3.50 3.36 13.24
C PRO A 58 4.89 3.00 12.73
N ARG A 59 5.88 3.72 13.20
CA ARG A 59 7.28 3.39 12.93
C ARG A 59 7.73 2.25 13.83
N ASN A 60 8.72 1.51 13.36
CA ASN A 60 9.40 0.47 14.14
C ASN A 60 8.48 -0.65 14.59
N LYS A 61 7.43 -0.91 13.85
CA LYS A 61 6.55 -2.05 14.07
C LYS A 61 6.55 -2.94 12.85
N PRO A 62 6.64 -4.25 13.02
CA PRO A 62 6.46 -5.16 11.88
C PRO A 62 4.99 -5.14 11.44
N TYR A 63 4.80 -5.13 10.13
CA TYR A 63 3.45 -5.12 9.57
C TYR A 63 3.43 -5.81 8.22
N ALA A 64 2.24 -6.18 7.80
CA ALA A 64 1.97 -6.66 6.44
C ALA A 64 0.95 -5.75 5.80
N VAL A 65 1.01 -5.64 4.50
CA VAL A 65 0.15 -4.74 3.74
C VAL A 65 -0.68 -5.55 2.76
N HIS A 66 -1.97 -5.32 2.75
CA HIS A 66 -2.89 -5.88 1.76
C HIS A 66 -3.43 -4.75 0.91
N VAL A 67 -3.32 -4.89 -0.40
CA VAL A 67 -3.78 -3.87 -1.34
C VAL A 67 -4.88 -4.46 -2.21
N GLN A 68 -6.03 -3.80 -2.22
CA GLN A 68 -7.11 -4.11 -3.15
C GLN A 68 -7.18 -3.02 -4.21
N SER A 69 -7.38 -3.42 -5.46
CA SER A 69 -7.44 -2.50 -6.57
C SER A 69 -8.74 -2.69 -7.35
N SER A 70 -9.28 -1.58 -7.88
CA SER A 70 -10.51 -1.61 -8.68
C SER A 70 -10.29 -2.18 -10.08
N CYS A 71 -9.04 -2.30 -10.51
CA CYS A 71 -8.69 -2.93 -11.78
C CYS A 71 -7.34 -3.63 -11.62
N PRO A 72 -6.95 -4.51 -12.57
CA PRO A 72 -5.69 -5.22 -12.45
C PRO A 72 -4.50 -4.27 -12.45
N VAL A 73 -3.63 -4.44 -11.47
CA VAL A 73 -2.39 -3.66 -11.36
C VAL A 73 -1.26 -4.58 -10.95
N ILE A 74 -0.03 -4.13 -11.17
CA ILE A 74 1.17 -4.80 -10.68
C ILE A 74 1.65 -4.01 -9.47
N ILE A 75 1.93 -4.73 -8.38
CA ILE A 75 2.34 -4.11 -7.13
C ILE A 75 3.71 -4.63 -6.73
N GLN A 76 4.57 -3.71 -6.37
CA GLN A 76 5.90 -4.03 -5.85
C GLN A 76 6.12 -3.23 -4.58
N TYR A 77 6.66 -3.88 -3.57
CA TYR A 77 7.06 -3.23 -2.34
C TYR A 77 8.51 -2.77 -2.46
N SER A 78 8.76 -1.53 -2.07
CA SER A 78 10.09 -0.94 -2.11
C SER A 78 10.46 -0.43 -0.74
N ARG A 79 11.71 -0.69 -0.34
CA ARG A 79 12.23 -0.29 0.95
C ARG A 79 13.58 0.35 0.76
N MET A 80 13.74 1.56 1.27
CA MET A 80 14.94 2.35 1.07
C MET A 80 15.96 2.22 2.20
N ASP A 81 15.57 1.63 3.32
CA ASP A 81 16.48 1.45 4.45
C ASP A 81 16.54 -0.02 4.82
N VAL A 82 17.72 -0.61 4.66
CA VAL A 82 17.94 -2.02 4.96
C VAL A 82 18.44 -2.26 6.37
N SER A 83 18.63 -1.22 7.16
CA SER A 83 19.11 -1.35 8.53
C SER A 83 18.03 -1.85 9.48
N GLN A 84 16.77 -1.79 9.09
CA GLN A 84 15.66 -2.21 9.91
C GLN A 84 15.02 -3.46 9.35
N PRO A 85 14.90 -4.51 10.14
CA PRO A 85 14.19 -5.70 9.71
C PRO A 85 12.71 -5.41 9.77
N SER A 86 12.11 -5.04 8.69
CA SER A 86 10.66 -5.02 8.59
C SER A 86 10.26 -5.95 7.48
N MET A 87 9.19 -6.66 7.70
CA MET A 87 8.65 -7.55 6.71
C MET A 87 7.34 -6.99 6.23
N ALA A 88 7.24 -6.81 4.95
CA ALA A 88 5.98 -6.45 4.32
C ALA A 88 5.69 -7.47 3.24
N LEU A 89 4.54 -8.09 3.37
CA LEU A 89 3.99 -8.94 2.33
C LEU A 89 2.90 -8.16 1.64
N MET A 90 2.91 -8.17 0.33
CA MET A 90 1.91 -7.46 -0.44
C MET A 90 1.16 -8.43 -1.32
N THR A 91 -0.15 -8.27 -1.31
CA THR A 91 -1.03 -8.99 -2.21
C THR A 91 -1.90 -7.98 -2.92
N SER A 92 -2.04 -8.13 -4.24
CA SER A 92 -2.93 -7.30 -5.03
C SER A 92 -4.10 -8.14 -5.48
N ILE A 93 -5.31 -7.69 -5.13
CA ILE A 93 -6.54 -8.36 -5.52
C ILE A 93 -7.40 -7.37 -6.28
N PRO A 94 -7.69 -7.62 -7.56
CA PRO A 94 -8.58 -6.73 -8.31
C PRO A 94 -10.00 -6.78 -7.76
N TYR A 95 -10.63 -5.63 -7.71
CA TYR A 95 -12.02 -5.52 -7.36
C TYR A 95 -12.91 -5.87 -8.54
N GLY A 96 -14.09 -6.43 -8.24
CA GLY A 96 -15.11 -6.60 -9.24
C GLY A 96 -14.83 -7.71 -10.24
N VAL A 97 -13.99 -8.62 -9.85
CA VAL A 97 -13.68 -9.78 -10.69
C VAL A 97 -14.66 -10.90 -10.41
#